data_d2cb35d4fd464792f103b243744c89bf
#
_entry.id   d2cb35d4fd464792f103b243744c89bf
#
_cell.length_a   1.000
_cell.length_b   1.000
_cell.length_c   1.000
_cell.angle_alpha   90.00
_cell.angle_beta   90.00
_cell.angle_gamma   90.00
#
_symmetry.space_group_name_H-M   'P 1'
#
loop_
_entity.id
_entity.type
_entity.pdbx_description
1 polymer ?
#
loop_
_entity_poly.entity_id
_entity_poly.type
_entity_poly.pdbx_seq_one_letter_code
_entity_poly.pdbx_strand_id
1 'polypeptide(L)'
;MSAQENKTLVRREQQELWNHTGDLDAADELFAADQAEAAKHQAAHFRRGFPDVVSTIEDIIAEGDKVVARWRSRATHQGQYMGTPASGKEVELTGISIYRIEEGKIAEEWSVEDEYGLMAQIGAVAETEQ
;
A
#
# COMPACT_ATOMS: atom_id res chain seq x y z
N MET A 1 21.10 -8.31 -6.38
CA MET A 1 20.80 -6.88 -6.52
C MET A 1 21.31 -6.11 -5.32
N SER A 2 21.68 -4.87 -5.52
CA SER A 2 22.17 -4.04 -4.44
C SER A 2 21.02 -3.55 -3.55
N ALA A 3 21.37 -3.08 -2.36
CA ALA A 3 20.40 -2.46 -1.46
C ALA A 3 19.69 -1.29 -2.14
N GLN A 4 20.42 -0.49 -2.91
CA GLN A 4 19.84 0.67 -3.61
C GLN A 4 18.85 0.23 -4.70
N GLU A 5 19.18 -0.81 -5.44
CA GLU A 5 18.28 -1.34 -6.46
C GLU A 5 17.01 -1.94 -5.82
N ASN A 6 17.16 -2.61 -4.69
CA ASN A 6 16.02 -3.17 -3.96
C ASN A 6 15.10 -2.06 -3.44
N LYS A 7 15.67 -0.97 -2.91
CA LYS A 7 14.88 0.19 -2.47
C LYS A 7 14.13 0.82 -3.63
N THR A 8 14.79 0.94 -4.79
CA THR A 8 14.16 1.51 -5.98
C THR A 8 12.95 0.70 -6.41
N LEU A 9 13.06 -0.63 -6.35
CA LEU A 9 11.94 -1.53 -6.67
C LEU A 9 10.74 -1.27 -5.76
N VAL A 10 10.98 -1.12 -4.47
CA VAL A 10 9.91 -0.86 -3.49
C VAL A 10 9.30 0.54 -3.71
N ARG A 11 10.11 1.55 -4.01
CA ARG A 11 9.60 2.88 -4.32
C ARG A 11 8.71 2.85 -5.57
N ARG A 12 9.07 2.06 -6.57
CA ARG A 12 8.25 1.88 -7.76
C ARG A 12 6.91 1.25 -7.43
N GLU A 13 6.89 0.28 -6.51
CA GLU A 13 5.65 -0.38 -6.09
C GLU A 13 4.67 0.64 -5.49
N GLN A 14 5.15 1.54 -4.64
CA GLN A 14 4.30 2.58 -4.09
C GLN A 14 3.79 3.54 -5.15
N GLN A 15 4.64 3.98 -6.05
CA GLN A 15 4.29 4.98 -7.06
C GLN A 15 3.46 4.41 -8.20
N GLU A 16 3.78 3.22 -8.66
CA GLU A 16 3.20 2.64 -9.87
C GLU A 16 1.98 1.76 -9.60
N LEU A 17 1.88 1.20 -8.41
CA LEU A 17 0.77 0.31 -8.08
C LEU A 17 -0.25 0.96 -7.15
N TRP A 18 0.20 1.58 -6.06
CA TRP A 18 -0.69 2.09 -5.02
C TRP A 18 -1.23 3.50 -5.27
N ASN A 19 -0.45 4.38 -5.89
CA ASN A 19 -0.93 5.73 -6.20
C ASN A 19 -1.99 5.70 -7.29
N HIS A 20 -2.98 6.58 -7.18
CA HIS A 20 -4.10 6.65 -8.14
C HIS A 20 -3.64 6.94 -9.56
N THR A 21 -2.48 7.57 -9.72
CA THR A 21 -1.89 7.86 -11.03
C THR A 21 -1.17 6.66 -11.63
N GLY A 22 -1.03 5.57 -10.87
CA GLY A 22 -0.32 4.38 -11.33
C GLY A 22 -1.21 3.41 -12.09
N ASP A 23 -0.58 2.34 -12.55
CA ASP A 23 -1.22 1.29 -13.33
C ASP A 23 -1.15 -0.02 -12.55
N LEU A 24 -2.30 -0.67 -12.34
CA LEU A 24 -2.36 -1.96 -11.65
C LEU A 24 -1.51 -3.03 -12.32
N ASP A 25 -1.37 -2.96 -13.65
CA ASP A 25 -0.56 -3.93 -14.39
C ASP A 25 0.94 -3.79 -14.11
N ALA A 26 1.37 -2.72 -13.44
CA ALA A 26 2.74 -2.60 -12.98
C ALA A 26 3.12 -3.77 -12.05
N ALA A 27 2.15 -4.38 -11.38
CA ALA A 27 2.41 -5.54 -10.52
C ALA A 27 3.06 -6.69 -11.27
N ASP A 28 2.74 -6.89 -12.55
CA ASP A 28 3.34 -7.97 -13.35
C ASP A 28 4.84 -7.78 -13.52
N GLU A 29 5.30 -6.55 -13.52
CA GLU A 29 6.71 -6.22 -13.67
C GLU A 29 7.45 -6.23 -12.33
N LEU A 30 6.77 -5.80 -11.27
CA LEU A 30 7.39 -5.57 -9.97
C LEU A 30 7.40 -6.80 -9.06
N PHE A 31 6.39 -7.67 -9.19
CA PHE A 31 6.22 -8.83 -8.30
C PHE A 31 6.58 -10.13 -9.00
N ALA A 32 6.99 -11.12 -8.21
CA ALA A 32 7.13 -12.48 -8.69
C ALA A 32 5.78 -12.96 -9.24
N ALA A 33 5.82 -13.84 -10.23
CA ALA A 33 4.61 -14.24 -10.97
C ALA A 33 3.49 -14.77 -10.09
N ASP A 34 3.85 -15.51 -9.03
CA ASP A 34 2.85 -16.07 -8.09
C ASP A 34 2.29 -15.05 -7.11
N GLN A 35 2.81 -13.83 -7.09
CA GLN A 35 2.37 -12.75 -6.18
C GLN A 35 1.65 -11.62 -6.91
N ALA A 36 1.84 -11.48 -8.20
CA ALA A 36 1.38 -10.32 -8.97
C ALA A 36 -0.14 -10.15 -8.94
N GLU A 37 -0.89 -11.23 -9.06
CA GLU A 37 -2.34 -11.17 -9.11
C GLU A 37 -2.94 -10.72 -7.78
N ALA A 38 -2.40 -11.24 -6.68
CA ALA A 38 -2.84 -10.82 -5.34
C ALA A 38 -2.53 -9.34 -5.09
N ALA A 39 -1.37 -8.87 -5.53
CA ALA A 39 -0.99 -7.47 -5.38
C ALA A 39 -1.94 -6.55 -6.16
N LYS A 40 -2.29 -6.91 -7.40
CA LYS A 40 -3.26 -6.15 -8.19
C LYS A 40 -4.61 -6.08 -7.48
N HIS A 41 -5.05 -7.22 -6.96
CA HIS A 41 -6.35 -7.33 -6.31
C HIS A 41 -6.43 -6.44 -5.07
N GLN A 42 -5.40 -6.45 -4.25
CA GLN A 42 -5.34 -5.62 -3.04
C GLN A 42 -5.34 -4.13 -3.39
N ALA A 43 -4.53 -3.72 -4.36
CA ALA A 43 -4.46 -2.33 -4.76
C ALA A 43 -5.78 -1.86 -5.37
N ALA A 44 -6.41 -2.69 -6.22
CA ALA A 44 -7.69 -2.37 -6.84
C ALA A 44 -8.79 -2.23 -5.78
N HIS A 45 -8.78 -3.13 -4.79
CA HIS A 45 -9.76 -3.09 -3.70
C HIS A 45 -9.68 -1.77 -2.93
N PHE A 46 -8.47 -1.36 -2.56
CA PHE A 46 -8.28 -0.10 -1.83
C PHE A 46 -8.67 1.10 -2.68
N ARG A 47 -8.24 1.12 -3.94
CA ARG A 47 -8.49 2.26 -4.85
C ARG A 47 -9.97 2.42 -5.20
N ARG A 48 -10.79 1.38 -5.09
CA ARG A 48 -12.24 1.52 -5.27
C ARG A 48 -12.87 2.38 -4.19
N GLY A 49 -12.41 2.25 -2.96
CA GLY A 49 -12.89 3.07 -1.84
C GLY A 49 -12.24 4.44 -1.80
N PHE A 50 -11.00 4.52 -2.26
CA PHE A 50 -10.14 5.70 -2.14
C PHE A 50 -9.47 6.01 -3.48
N PRO A 51 -10.27 6.49 -4.48
CA PRO A 51 -9.78 6.62 -5.86
C PRO A 51 -8.71 7.69 -6.06
N ASP A 52 -8.52 8.59 -5.11
CA ASP A 52 -7.53 9.66 -5.19
C ASP A 52 -6.27 9.37 -4.35
N VAL A 53 -6.04 8.14 -3.94
CA VAL A 53 -4.98 7.79 -3.00
C VAL A 53 -3.59 8.23 -3.47
N VAL A 54 -2.84 8.83 -2.55
CA VAL A 54 -1.42 9.15 -2.71
C VAL A 54 -0.66 8.52 -1.56
N SER A 55 0.26 7.64 -1.88
CA SER A 55 1.08 6.94 -0.89
C SER A 55 2.51 7.48 -0.92
N THR A 56 3.08 7.73 0.24
CA THR A 56 4.42 8.28 0.40
C THR A 56 5.22 7.38 1.32
N ILE A 57 6.46 7.08 0.93
CA ILE A 57 7.40 6.37 1.80
C ILE A 57 8.11 7.39 2.67
N GLU A 58 8.01 7.21 4.00
CA GLU A 58 8.63 8.11 4.97
C GLU A 58 10.00 7.65 5.41
N ASP A 59 10.21 6.34 5.51
CA ASP A 59 11.51 5.73 5.79
C ASP A 59 11.66 4.47 4.95
N ILE A 60 12.86 4.20 4.49
CA ILE A 60 13.16 2.98 3.77
C ILE A 60 14.56 2.49 4.14
N ILE A 61 14.65 1.22 4.48
CA ILE A 61 15.88 0.58 4.92
C ILE A 61 16.00 -0.75 4.16
N ALA A 62 17.21 -1.07 3.71
CA ALA A 62 17.45 -2.34 3.04
C ALA A 62 18.68 -3.02 3.59
N GLU A 63 18.60 -4.33 3.77
CA GLU A 63 19.71 -5.18 4.18
C GLU A 63 19.51 -6.56 3.56
N GLY A 64 20.52 -7.07 2.86
CA GLY A 64 20.44 -8.34 2.17
C GLY A 64 19.33 -8.30 1.13
N ASP A 65 18.45 -9.29 1.16
CA ASP A 65 17.32 -9.40 0.24
C ASP A 65 16.04 -8.74 0.76
N LYS A 66 16.13 -8.01 1.89
CA LYS A 66 14.95 -7.42 2.52
C LYS A 66 14.96 -5.90 2.47
N VAL A 67 13.77 -5.35 2.32
CA VAL A 67 13.53 -3.91 2.37
C VAL A 67 12.41 -3.65 3.37
N VAL A 68 12.59 -2.65 4.22
CA VAL A 68 11.55 -2.19 5.15
C VAL A 68 11.15 -0.78 4.74
N ALA A 69 9.86 -0.55 4.59
CA ALA A 69 9.34 0.77 4.26
C ALA A 69 8.25 1.17 5.26
N ARG A 70 8.39 2.35 5.84
CA ARG A 70 7.33 2.97 6.64
C ARG A 70 6.64 3.97 5.71
N TRP A 71 5.34 3.84 5.56
CA TRP A 71 4.60 4.60 4.56
C TRP A 71 3.34 5.24 5.13
N ARG A 72 2.84 6.21 4.40
CA ARG A 72 1.62 6.94 4.71
C ARG A 72 0.82 7.11 3.42
N SER A 73 -0.47 6.78 3.48
CA SER A 73 -1.39 7.00 2.38
C SER A 73 -2.42 8.04 2.78
N ARG A 74 -2.71 8.98 1.89
CA ARG A 74 -3.77 9.96 2.06
C ARG A 74 -4.77 9.81 0.94
N ALA A 75 -6.04 9.92 1.28
CA ALA A 75 -7.09 9.72 0.30
C ALA A 75 -8.40 10.32 0.77
N THR A 76 -9.39 10.33 -0.12
CA THR A 76 -10.77 10.69 0.21
C THR A 76 -11.64 9.46 0.06
N HIS A 77 -12.50 9.21 1.05
CA HIS A 77 -13.42 8.07 1.06
C HIS A 77 -14.58 8.36 0.11
N GLN A 78 -14.41 8.05 -1.17
CA GLN A 78 -15.35 8.37 -2.25
C GLN A 78 -16.07 7.16 -2.81
N GLY A 79 -15.69 5.95 -2.41
CA GLY A 79 -16.35 4.71 -2.79
C GLY A 79 -16.62 3.84 -1.58
N GLN A 80 -17.47 2.84 -1.75
CA GLN A 80 -17.73 1.90 -0.66
C GLN A 80 -16.45 1.17 -0.28
N TYR A 81 -16.18 1.07 1.02
CA TYR A 81 -15.01 0.36 1.54
C TYR A 81 -15.41 -0.52 2.71
N MET A 82 -15.12 -1.82 2.62
CA MET A 82 -15.43 -2.80 3.67
C MET A 82 -16.87 -2.68 4.16
N GLY A 83 -17.81 -2.53 3.23
CA GLY A 83 -19.23 -2.41 3.53
C GLY A 83 -19.70 -1.03 3.97
N THR A 84 -18.80 -0.06 4.12
CA THR A 84 -19.15 1.29 4.55
C THR A 84 -19.31 2.19 3.33
N PRO A 85 -20.49 2.82 3.14
CA PRO A 85 -20.71 3.73 2.02
C PRO A 85 -19.77 4.95 2.08
N ALA A 86 -19.52 5.54 0.92
CA ALA A 86 -18.68 6.71 0.79
C ALA A 86 -19.08 7.81 1.79
N SER A 87 -18.14 8.25 2.60
CA SER A 87 -18.37 9.30 3.60
C SER A 87 -17.93 10.69 3.12
N GLY A 88 -17.12 10.75 2.07
CA GLY A 88 -16.53 11.98 1.58
C GLY A 88 -15.41 12.53 2.45
N LYS A 89 -15.02 11.81 3.49
CA LYS A 89 -13.99 12.28 4.43
C LYS A 89 -12.59 12.04 3.89
N GLU A 90 -11.70 12.99 4.19
CA GLU A 90 -10.27 12.79 3.96
C GLU A 90 -9.73 11.89 5.07
N VAL A 91 -8.90 10.93 4.67
CA VAL A 91 -8.36 9.94 5.59
C VAL A 91 -6.86 9.77 5.42
N GLU A 92 -6.26 9.18 6.44
CA GLU A 92 -4.85 8.83 6.43
C GLU A 92 -4.70 7.41 6.94
N LEU A 93 -3.93 6.60 6.19
CA LEU A 93 -3.60 5.24 6.59
C LEU A 93 -2.09 5.14 6.68
N THR A 94 -1.58 4.64 7.81
CA THR A 94 -0.14 4.46 8.02
C THR A 94 0.18 3.00 8.19
N GLY A 95 1.38 2.61 7.81
CA GLY A 95 1.82 1.25 7.96
C GLY A 95 3.31 1.06 7.77
N ILE A 96 3.73 -0.17 8.02
CA ILE A 96 5.10 -0.61 7.81
C ILE A 96 5.04 -1.92 7.05
N SER A 97 5.83 -2.02 5.98
CA SER A 97 5.89 -3.23 5.16
C SER A 97 7.32 -3.73 5.11
N ILE A 98 7.47 -5.04 5.10
CA ILE A 98 8.74 -5.71 4.88
C ILE A 98 8.61 -6.50 3.59
N TYR A 99 9.57 -6.33 2.69
CA TYR A 99 9.58 -6.98 1.39
C TYR A 99 10.80 -7.89 1.29
N ARG A 100 10.62 -9.07 0.70
CA ARG A 100 11.75 -9.91 0.30
C ARG A 100 11.88 -9.86 -1.22
N ILE A 101 13.08 -9.56 -1.68
CA ILE A 101 13.37 -9.40 -3.11
C ILE A 101 14.14 -10.63 -3.60
N GLU A 102 13.71 -11.19 -4.72
CA GLU A 102 14.35 -12.34 -5.34
C GLU A 102 14.36 -12.15 -6.85
N GLU A 103 15.52 -12.25 -7.45
CA GLU A 103 15.71 -12.08 -8.89
C GLU A 103 15.08 -10.79 -9.45
N GLY A 104 15.23 -9.71 -8.71
CA GLY A 104 14.73 -8.41 -9.14
C GLY A 104 13.23 -8.22 -9.02
N LYS A 105 12.54 -9.09 -8.29
CA LYS A 105 11.09 -9.03 -8.10
C LYS A 105 10.74 -9.09 -6.61
N ILE A 106 9.61 -8.54 -6.26
CA ILE A 106 9.07 -8.68 -4.89
C ILE A 106 8.48 -10.08 -4.79
N ALA A 107 9.11 -10.92 -3.97
CA ALA A 107 8.74 -12.32 -3.80
C ALA A 107 7.81 -12.53 -2.60
N GLU A 108 7.93 -11.70 -1.58
CA GLU A 108 7.06 -11.74 -0.39
C GLU A 108 6.91 -10.34 0.18
N GLU A 109 5.79 -10.11 0.82
CA GLU A 109 5.52 -8.84 1.51
C GLU A 109 4.75 -9.14 2.79
N TRP A 110 5.18 -8.53 3.89
CA TRP A 110 4.48 -8.56 5.17
C TRP A 110 4.16 -7.11 5.55
N SER A 111 2.90 -6.83 5.89
CA SER A 111 2.49 -5.47 6.22
C SER A 111 1.68 -5.44 7.50
N VAL A 112 1.92 -4.42 8.31
CA VAL A 112 1.07 -4.06 9.43
C VAL A 112 0.63 -2.63 9.19
N GLU A 113 -0.68 -2.40 9.27
CA GLU A 113 -1.22 -1.07 9.00
C GLU A 113 -2.32 -0.73 10.01
N ASP A 114 -2.55 0.57 10.21
CA ASP A 114 -3.55 1.06 11.16
C ASP A 114 -4.96 1.00 10.56
N GLU A 115 -5.44 -0.21 10.31
CA GLU A 115 -6.76 -0.44 9.73
C GLU A 115 -7.86 0.07 10.67
N TYR A 116 -7.70 -0.13 11.98
CA TYR A 116 -8.68 0.37 12.95
C TYR A 116 -8.80 1.89 12.87
N GLY A 117 -7.68 2.60 12.79
CA GLY A 117 -7.69 4.05 12.64
C GLY A 117 -8.40 4.49 11.37
N LEU A 118 -8.17 3.79 10.26
CA LEU A 118 -8.86 4.08 9.01
C LEU A 118 -10.36 3.88 9.15
N MET A 119 -10.79 2.76 9.72
CA MET A 119 -12.21 2.46 9.90
C MET A 119 -12.89 3.48 10.82
N ALA A 120 -12.20 3.96 11.85
CA ALA A 120 -12.71 5.02 12.72
C ALA A 120 -12.89 6.33 11.95
N GLN A 121 -11.94 6.69 11.10
CA GLN A 121 -11.99 7.92 10.32
C GLN A 121 -13.18 7.96 9.37
N ILE A 122 -13.56 6.82 8.80
CA ILE A 122 -14.71 6.77 7.88
C ILE A 122 -16.04 6.50 8.61
N GLY A 123 -16.00 6.38 9.94
CA GLY A 123 -17.20 6.20 10.74
C GLY A 123 -17.70 4.76 10.83
N ALA A 124 -16.89 3.77 10.40
CA ALA A 124 -17.29 2.36 10.42
C ALA A 124 -17.21 1.75 11.81
N VAL A 125 -16.34 2.30 12.68
CA VAL A 125 -16.21 1.90 14.08
C VAL A 125 -16.11 3.14 14.94
N ALA A 126 -16.42 3.00 16.24
CA ALA A 126 -16.33 4.10 17.17
C ALA A 126 -14.87 4.44 17.47
N GLU A 127 -14.55 5.73 17.57
CA GLU A 127 -13.24 6.16 18.02
C GLU A 127 -13.07 5.83 19.50
N THR A 128 -11.84 5.45 19.87
CA THR A 128 -11.52 5.21 21.27
C THR A 128 -11.37 6.55 21.98
N GLU A 129 -12.09 6.73 23.07
CA GLU A 129 -11.93 7.89 23.92
C GLU A 129 -10.83 7.64 24.94
N GLN A 130 -10.05 8.66 25.22
CA GLN A 130 -8.94 8.58 26.16
C GLN A 130 -9.32 9.20 27.51
#